data_a3ad8191073d908560a38e6d4d76c54a
#
_entry.id   a3ad8191073d908560a38e6d4d76c54a
#
_cell.length_a   1.000
_cell.length_b   1.000
_cell.length_c   1.000
_cell.angle_alpha   90.00
_cell.angle_beta   90.00
_cell.angle_gamma   90.00
#
_symmetry.space_group_name_H-M   'P 1'
#
loop_
_entity.id
_entity.type
_entity.pdbx_description
1 polymer ?
#
loop_
_entity_poly.entity_id
_entity_poly.type
_entity_poly.pdbx_seq_one_letter_code
_entity_poly.pdbx_strand_id
1 'polypeptide(L)'
;SDYPLHVGVTEAGTEEAGVIKSAVGIGSLLLRGIGDTIRVSLTDDPVKEIYAAKQILRACGLEENFVEVVSCPTCGRCAWESMGLAKKVSDFVKKYPKKAKVAVMGCVVNGPGEARDADIGIAGGNGFCLLFKKGEPYKKVKAENAEEEFFEELKAFLDNGNE
;
A
#
# COMPACT_ATOMS: atom_id res chain seq x y z
N SER A 1 27.39 0.16 18.53
CA SER A 1 28.13 -1.07 18.20
C SER A 1 28.98 -0.80 16.97
N ASP A 2 30.23 -1.26 16.98
CA ASP A 2 31.14 -1.11 15.84
C ASP A 2 30.96 -2.23 14.81
N TYR A 3 30.04 -3.16 15.08
CA TYR A 3 29.73 -4.28 14.23
C TYR A 3 28.28 -4.16 13.68
N PRO A 4 28.05 -4.52 12.41
CA PRO A 4 26.70 -4.56 11.86
C PRO A 4 25.86 -5.63 12.57
N LEU A 5 24.60 -5.27 12.86
CA LEU A 5 23.67 -6.13 13.56
C LEU A 5 22.71 -6.79 12.57
N HIS A 6 22.64 -8.12 12.62
CA HIS A 6 21.67 -8.91 11.89
C HIS A 6 20.51 -9.29 12.81
N VAL A 7 19.31 -8.79 12.52
CA VAL A 7 18.13 -9.00 13.36
C VAL A 7 17.10 -9.91 12.68
N GLY A 8 16.49 -10.78 13.47
CA GLY A 8 15.46 -11.70 12.98
C GLY A 8 14.77 -12.43 14.12
N VAL A 9 13.54 -12.88 13.87
CA VAL A 9 12.79 -13.72 14.82
C VAL A 9 13.00 -15.18 14.42
N THR A 10 13.43 -15.99 15.38
CA THR A 10 13.59 -17.44 15.23
C THR A 10 12.26 -18.12 15.59
N GLU A 11 11.93 -19.21 14.88
CA GLU A 11 10.70 -19.98 15.13
C GLU A 11 9.42 -19.14 15.03
N ALA A 12 9.35 -18.28 14.02
CA ALA A 12 8.20 -17.38 13.84
C ALA A 12 6.90 -18.13 13.53
N GLY A 13 6.98 -19.28 12.84
CA GLY A 13 5.84 -20.15 12.54
C GLY A 13 5.35 -20.03 11.10
N THR A 14 4.07 -20.36 10.89
CA THR A 14 3.42 -20.26 9.57
C THR A 14 3.35 -18.81 9.08
N GLU A 15 3.07 -18.61 7.78
CA GLU A 15 3.04 -17.27 7.17
C GLU A 15 2.23 -16.26 7.99
N GLU A 16 0.99 -16.57 8.34
CA GLU A 16 0.10 -15.66 9.08
C GLU A 16 0.68 -15.24 10.44
N ALA A 17 1.04 -16.19 11.28
CA ALA A 17 1.58 -15.90 12.61
C ALA A 17 3.02 -15.38 12.56
N GLY A 18 3.81 -15.92 11.63
CA GLY A 18 5.22 -15.59 11.48
C GLY A 18 5.46 -14.18 10.98
N VAL A 19 4.63 -13.69 10.06
CA VAL A 19 4.70 -12.30 9.59
C VAL A 19 4.39 -11.32 10.71
N ILE A 20 3.37 -11.59 11.53
CA ILE A 20 3.01 -10.73 12.66
C ILE A 20 4.14 -10.70 13.70
N LYS A 21 4.68 -11.86 14.09
CA LYS A 21 5.81 -11.95 15.05
C LYS A 21 7.04 -11.23 14.51
N SER A 22 7.36 -11.42 13.24
CA SER A 22 8.51 -10.77 12.60
C SER A 22 8.31 -9.26 12.50
N ALA A 23 7.11 -8.79 12.15
CA ALA A 23 6.80 -7.36 12.10
C ALA A 23 6.98 -6.69 13.48
N VAL A 24 6.50 -7.32 14.54
CA VAL A 24 6.66 -6.79 15.90
C VAL A 24 8.14 -6.86 16.34
N GLY A 25 8.80 -8.02 16.21
CA GLY A 25 10.14 -8.24 16.70
C GLY A 25 11.18 -7.43 15.92
N ILE A 26 11.20 -7.53 14.61
CA ILE A 26 12.14 -6.81 13.74
C ILE A 26 11.77 -5.33 13.68
N GLY A 27 10.49 -5.01 13.43
CA GLY A 27 10.02 -3.63 13.27
C GLY A 27 10.28 -2.78 14.52
N SER A 28 10.10 -3.33 15.73
CA SER A 28 10.37 -2.59 16.97
C SER A 28 11.86 -2.21 17.14
N LEU A 29 12.77 -3.01 16.62
CA LEU A 29 14.21 -2.71 16.62
C LEU A 29 14.55 -1.69 15.53
N LEU A 30 14.05 -1.88 14.31
CA LEU A 30 14.29 -0.98 13.19
C LEU A 30 13.79 0.45 13.46
N LEU A 31 12.61 0.60 14.06
CA LEU A 31 12.05 1.91 14.46
C LEU A 31 12.89 2.62 15.53
N ARG A 32 13.78 1.89 16.22
CA ARG A 32 14.75 2.44 17.19
C ARG A 32 16.13 2.64 16.57
N GLY A 33 16.28 2.45 15.26
CA GLY A 33 17.56 2.55 14.57
C GLY A 33 18.52 1.37 14.86
N ILE A 34 17.99 0.20 15.22
CA ILE A 34 18.78 -1.00 15.55
C ILE A 34 18.55 -2.04 14.46
N GLY A 35 19.64 -2.47 13.80
CA GLY A 35 19.65 -3.50 12.76
C GLY A 35 20.12 -2.97 11.41
N ASP A 36 21.13 -3.61 10.85
CA ASP A 36 21.72 -3.29 9.55
C ASP A 36 21.25 -4.25 8.46
N THR A 37 20.90 -5.46 8.85
CA THR A 37 20.29 -6.48 7.98
C THR A 37 19.20 -7.23 8.73
N ILE A 38 18.24 -7.76 8.00
CA ILE A 38 17.10 -8.48 8.58
C ILE A 38 16.97 -9.89 7.99
N ARG A 39 16.35 -10.78 8.77
CA ARG A 39 15.94 -12.11 8.33
C ARG A 39 14.51 -12.37 8.81
N VAL A 40 13.64 -12.69 7.88
CA VAL A 40 12.33 -13.28 8.18
C VAL A 40 12.44 -14.80 7.97
N SER A 41 11.89 -15.58 8.88
CA SER A 41 11.86 -17.05 8.79
C SER A 41 10.43 -17.52 8.94
N LEU A 42 9.93 -18.21 7.91
CA LEU A 42 8.55 -18.72 7.86
C LEU A 42 8.59 -20.23 7.57
N THR A 43 7.57 -20.95 8.05
CA THR A 43 7.33 -22.34 7.64
C THR A 43 6.54 -22.32 6.34
N ASP A 44 7.18 -21.83 5.25
CA ASP A 44 6.57 -21.67 3.92
C ASP A 44 7.66 -21.49 2.84
N ASP A 45 7.26 -21.17 1.58
CA ASP A 45 8.16 -20.86 0.48
C ASP A 45 9.08 -19.67 0.85
N PRO A 46 10.41 -19.81 0.68
CA PRO A 46 11.38 -18.73 0.99
C PRO A 46 11.10 -17.40 0.27
N VAL A 47 10.45 -17.42 -0.89
CA VAL A 47 10.05 -16.19 -1.61
C VAL A 47 9.09 -15.33 -0.77
N LYS A 48 8.23 -15.96 0.02
CA LYS A 48 7.31 -15.26 0.93
C LYS A 48 8.04 -14.54 2.07
N GLU A 49 9.18 -15.06 2.52
CA GLU A 49 10.03 -14.40 3.52
C GLU A 49 10.58 -13.07 3.01
N ILE A 50 11.01 -13.02 1.74
CA ILE A 50 11.48 -11.78 1.09
C ILE A 50 10.32 -10.77 0.96
N TYR A 51 9.12 -11.25 0.58
CA TYR A 51 7.95 -10.39 0.50
C TYR A 51 7.61 -9.79 1.88
N ALA A 52 7.55 -10.62 2.91
CA ALA A 52 7.29 -10.19 4.29
C ALA A 52 8.36 -9.21 4.79
N ALA A 53 9.64 -9.48 4.52
CA ALA A 53 10.75 -8.59 4.88
C ALA A 53 10.59 -7.20 4.26
N LYS A 54 10.26 -7.12 2.97
CA LYS A 54 9.99 -5.85 2.28
C LYS A 54 8.80 -5.11 2.89
N GLN A 55 7.72 -5.81 3.24
CA GLN A 55 6.56 -5.18 3.89
C GLN A 55 6.93 -4.60 5.27
N ILE A 56 7.77 -5.28 6.04
CA ILE A 56 8.27 -4.77 7.33
C ILE A 56 9.10 -3.51 7.12
N LEU A 57 10.04 -3.51 6.15
CA LEU A 57 10.86 -2.34 5.84
C LEU A 57 10.00 -1.14 5.40
N ARG A 58 8.99 -1.36 4.56
CA ARG A 58 8.01 -0.34 4.13
C ARG A 58 7.23 0.23 5.29
N ALA A 59 6.71 -0.63 6.15
CA ALA A 59 5.97 -0.21 7.34
C ALA A 59 6.84 0.59 8.33
N CYS A 60 8.16 0.37 8.34
CA CYS A 60 9.13 1.12 9.12
C CYS A 60 9.66 2.39 8.41
N GLY A 61 9.23 2.67 7.17
CA GLY A 61 9.72 3.80 6.39
C GLY A 61 11.16 3.66 5.87
N LEU A 62 11.70 2.44 5.82
CA LEU A 62 13.07 2.13 5.40
C LEU A 62 13.19 1.66 3.95
N GLU A 63 12.07 1.43 3.28
CA GLU A 63 12.01 1.22 1.84
C GLU A 63 11.05 2.25 1.24
N GLU A 64 11.54 3.05 0.29
CA GLU A 64 10.76 4.12 -0.33
C GLU A 64 10.41 3.86 -1.80
N ASN A 65 11.11 2.94 -2.47
CA ASN A 65 10.91 2.65 -3.89
C ASN A 65 9.73 1.69 -4.14
N PHE A 66 8.55 2.08 -3.68
CA PHE A 66 7.32 1.34 -3.91
C PHE A 66 6.11 2.27 -3.99
N VAL A 67 5.03 1.77 -4.58
CA VAL A 67 3.75 2.46 -4.57
C VAL A 67 2.94 1.97 -3.37
N GLU A 68 2.69 2.88 -2.42
CA GLU A 68 1.81 2.61 -1.28
C GLU A 68 0.35 2.69 -1.75
N VAL A 69 -0.44 1.67 -1.44
CA VAL A 69 -1.89 1.70 -1.69
C VAL A 69 -2.61 1.85 -0.37
N VAL A 70 -3.33 2.96 -0.21
CA VAL A 70 -4.18 3.22 0.95
C VAL A 70 -5.65 3.02 0.58
N SER A 71 -6.39 2.36 1.44
CA SER A 71 -7.83 2.20 1.28
C SER A 71 -8.53 2.36 2.62
N CYS A 72 -9.71 2.94 2.61
CA CYS A 72 -10.51 3.03 3.82
C CYS A 72 -11.24 1.70 4.09
N PRO A 73 -11.50 1.39 5.38
CA PRO A 73 -12.39 0.28 5.71
C PRO A 73 -13.80 0.57 5.16
N THR A 74 -14.47 -0.47 4.67
CA THR A 74 -15.86 -0.35 4.19
C THR A 74 -16.80 -0.06 5.34
N CYS A 75 -17.10 1.22 5.58
CA CYS A 75 -18.07 1.67 6.55
C CYS A 75 -19.47 1.81 5.90
N GLY A 76 -20.49 2.14 6.71
CA GLY A 76 -21.86 2.35 6.20
C GLY A 76 -22.03 3.47 5.17
N ARG A 77 -20.98 4.25 4.87
CA ARG A 77 -20.94 5.27 3.81
C ARG A 77 -20.32 4.79 2.50
N CYS A 78 -19.80 3.56 2.47
CA CYS A 78 -19.24 3.00 1.24
C CYS A 78 -20.37 2.80 0.21
N ALA A 79 -20.25 3.48 -0.92
CA ALA A 79 -21.31 3.53 -1.94
C ALA A 79 -21.00 2.64 -3.16
N TRP A 80 -19.90 1.88 -3.15
CA TRP A 80 -19.45 1.07 -4.28
C TRP A 80 -18.49 -0.06 -3.87
N GLU A 81 -18.09 -0.92 -4.82
CA GLU A 81 -17.18 -2.04 -4.60
C GLU A 81 -15.71 -1.57 -4.58
N SER A 82 -15.31 -0.94 -3.47
CA SER A 82 -13.95 -0.43 -3.31
C SER A 82 -12.91 -1.48 -2.93
N MET A 83 -13.32 -2.58 -2.26
CA MET A 83 -12.39 -3.62 -1.82
C MET A 83 -11.77 -4.39 -3.00
N GLY A 84 -12.59 -4.80 -3.95
CA GLY A 84 -12.12 -5.48 -5.16
C GLY A 84 -11.16 -4.62 -5.96
N LEU A 85 -11.50 -3.33 -6.13
CA LEU A 85 -10.61 -2.40 -6.81
C LEU A 85 -9.30 -2.16 -6.06
N ALA A 86 -9.33 -1.99 -4.73
CA ALA A 86 -8.13 -1.82 -3.93
C ALA A 86 -7.15 -2.99 -4.09
N LYS A 87 -7.67 -4.22 -4.12
CA LYS A 87 -6.87 -5.42 -4.37
C LYS A 87 -6.24 -5.42 -5.77
N LYS A 88 -7.04 -5.12 -6.81
CA LYS A 88 -6.55 -5.04 -8.19
C LYS A 88 -5.47 -3.96 -8.35
N VAL A 89 -5.68 -2.79 -7.73
CA VAL A 89 -4.71 -1.69 -7.72
C VAL A 89 -3.42 -2.11 -7.00
N SER A 90 -3.54 -2.75 -5.83
CA SER A 90 -2.39 -3.27 -5.09
C SER A 90 -1.55 -4.26 -5.91
N ASP A 91 -2.21 -5.16 -6.64
CA ASP A 91 -1.51 -6.11 -7.52
C ASP A 91 -0.88 -5.41 -8.74
N PHE A 92 -1.58 -4.44 -9.32
CA PHE A 92 -1.10 -3.70 -10.48
C PHE A 92 0.16 -2.89 -10.20
N VAL A 93 0.22 -2.21 -9.04
CA VAL A 93 1.33 -1.31 -8.71
C VAL A 93 2.62 -2.03 -8.25
N LYS A 94 2.56 -3.32 -7.93
CA LYS A 94 3.73 -4.11 -7.46
C LYS A 94 4.93 -4.05 -8.41
N LYS A 95 4.68 -3.88 -9.71
CA LYS A 95 5.72 -3.83 -10.76
C LYS A 95 6.39 -2.47 -10.90
N TYR A 96 5.88 -1.43 -10.21
CA TYR A 96 6.42 -0.07 -10.30
C TYR A 96 7.33 0.24 -9.10
N PRO A 97 8.66 0.27 -9.28
CA PRO A 97 9.61 0.65 -8.23
C PRO A 97 9.68 2.19 -8.14
N LYS A 98 8.60 2.81 -7.67
CA LYS A 98 8.43 4.26 -7.63
C LYS A 98 7.82 4.69 -6.31
N LYS A 99 8.37 5.72 -5.69
CA LYS A 99 7.77 6.33 -4.50
C LYS A 99 6.50 7.08 -4.92
N ALA A 100 5.35 6.50 -4.61
CA ALA A 100 4.06 7.12 -4.84
C ALA A 100 3.02 6.57 -3.86
N LYS A 101 1.96 7.33 -3.64
CA LYS A 101 0.83 6.93 -2.80
C LYS A 101 -0.45 6.98 -3.63
N VAL A 102 -1.14 5.86 -3.71
CA VAL A 102 -2.40 5.68 -4.45
C VAL A 102 -3.53 5.40 -3.47
N ALA A 103 -4.68 6.02 -3.64
CA ALA A 103 -5.81 5.88 -2.73
C ALA A 103 -7.04 5.27 -3.42
N VAL A 104 -7.68 4.29 -2.75
CA VAL A 104 -8.98 3.73 -3.15
C VAL A 104 -9.96 3.92 -1.99
N MET A 105 -10.87 4.88 -2.12
CA MET A 105 -11.74 5.32 -1.03
C MET A 105 -13.19 4.95 -1.27
N GLY A 106 -13.86 4.48 -0.23
CA GLY A 106 -15.25 3.99 -0.30
C GLY A 106 -16.30 5.09 -0.45
N CYS A 107 -16.00 6.35 -0.10
CA CYS A 107 -16.96 7.45 -0.23
C CYS A 107 -16.30 8.78 -0.61
N VAL A 108 -17.04 9.59 -1.38
CA VAL A 108 -16.60 10.93 -1.82
C VAL A 108 -16.61 11.98 -0.70
N VAL A 109 -17.29 11.71 0.42
CA VAL A 109 -17.45 12.71 1.50
C VAL A 109 -16.15 12.86 2.28
N ASN A 110 -15.58 11.76 2.73
CA ASN A 110 -14.37 11.77 3.55
C ASN A 110 -13.12 11.33 2.75
N GLY A 111 -13.33 10.57 1.66
CA GLY A 111 -12.24 9.92 0.93
C GLY A 111 -11.14 10.87 0.48
N PRO A 112 -11.40 11.95 -0.26
CA PRO A 112 -10.37 12.89 -0.67
C PRO A 112 -9.65 13.56 0.50
N GLY A 113 -10.38 13.89 1.58
CA GLY A 113 -9.81 14.50 2.78
C GLY A 113 -8.92 13.53 3.59
N GLU A 114 -9.36 12.29 3.78
CA GLU A 114 -8.59 11.24 4.47
C GLU A 114 -7.36 10.80 3.66
N ALA A 115 -7.42 10.91 2.35
CA ALA A 115 -6.34 10.54 1.44
C ALA A 115 -5.68 11.76 0.76
N ARG A 116 -5.68 12.92 1.42
CA ARG A 116 -5.12 14.17 0.86
C ARG A 116 -3.63 14.08 0.50
N ASP A 117 -2.90 13.18 1.15
CA ASP A 117 -1.48 12.96 0.88
C ASP A 117 -1.24 11.98 -0.28
N ALA A 118 -2.31 11.37 -0.84
CA ALA A 118 -2.18 10.49 -1.99
C ALA A 118 -1.91 11.29 -3.27
N ASP A 119 -0.98 10.79 -4.09
CA ASP A 119 -0.64 11.42 -5.37
C ASP A 119 -1.78 11.33 -6.37
N ILE A 120 -2.48 10.20 -6.37
CA ILE A 120 -3.69 9.95 -7.16
C ILE A 120 -4.63 9.05 -6.39
N GLY A 121 -5.93 9.24 -6.54
CA GLY A 121 -6.91 8.39 -5.90
C GLY A 121 -8.28 8.43 -6.54
N ILE A 122 -9.12 7.49 -6.12
CA ILE A 122 -10.51 7.39 -6.51
C ILE A 122 -11.40 7.26 -5.27
N ALA A 123 -12.53 7.93 -5.27
CA ALA A 123 -13.52 7.88 -4.20
C ALA A 123 -14.92 7.64 -4.76
N GLY A 124 -15.65 6.67 -4.20
CA GLY A 124 -16.98 6.29 -4.68
C GLY A 124 -18.10 7.21 -4.20
N GLY A 125 -19.05 7.47 -5.08
CA GLY A 125 -20.31 8.15 -4.81
C GLY A 125 -21.49 7.32 -5.29
N ASN A 126 -22.69 7.85 -5.15
CA ASN A 126 -23.91 7.16 -5.61
C ASN A 126 -24.02 7.26 -7.13
N GLY A 127 -23.70 6.15 -7.83
CA GLY A 127 -23.73 6.09 -9.30
C GLY A 127 -22.56 6.78 -10.02
N PHE A 128 -21.58 7.30 -9.30
CA PHE A 128 -20.38 7.92 -9.84
C PHE A 128 -19.18 7.75 -8.93
N CYS A 129 -17.99 8.03 -9.45
CA CYS A 129 -16.77 8.15 -8.65
C CYS A 129 -16.06 9.49 -8.95
N LEU A 130 -15.26 9.95 -8.01
CA LEU A 130 -14.38 11.10 -8.17
C LEU A 130 -12.94 10.64 -8.19
N LEU A 131 -12.20 11.02 -9.23
CA LEU A 131 -10.75 10.93 -9.26
C LEU A 131 -10.18 12.22 -8.65
N PHE A 132 -9.15 12.06 -7.80
CA PHE A 132 -8.52 13.18 -7.11
C PHE A 132 -6.99 13.05 -7.11
N LYS A 133 -6.30 14.18 -6.99
CA LYS A 133 -4.86 14.28 -6.80
C LYS A 133 -4.58 15.20 -5.61
N LYS A 134 -3.77 14.73 -4.67
CA LYS A 134 -3.46 15.51 -3.44
C LYS A 134 -4.72 16.02 -2.70
N GLY A 135 -5.76 15.18 -2.65
CA GLY A 135 -7.05 15.53 -2.03
C GLY A 135 -8.00 16.37 -2.88
N GLU A 136 -7.54 16.91 -4.01
CA GLU A 136 -8.33 17.77 -4.89
C GLU A 136 -9.01 16.95 -6.00
N PRO A 137 -10.36 16.86 -6.03
CA PRO A 137 -11.08 16.21 -7.11
C PRO A 137 -10.86 16.93 -8.45
N TYR A 138 -10.52 16.19 -9.50
CA TYR A 138 -10.31 16.77 -10.83
C TYR A 138 -11.17 16.14 -11.94
N LYS A 139 -11.69 14.92 -11.73
CA LYS A 139 -12.48 14.22 -12.74
C LYS A 139 -13.62 13.45 -12.07
N LYS A 140 -14.83 13.58 -12.62
CA LYS A 140 -15.99 12.79 -12.23
C LYS A 140 -16.27 11.75 -13.31
N VAL A 141 -16.39 10.49 -12.92
CA VAL A 141 -16.61 9.35 -13.81
C VAL A 141 -17.87 8.60 -13.40
N LYS A 142 -18.53 7.93 -14.33
CA LYS A 142 -19.65 7.05 -14.01
C LYS A 142 -19.14 5.80 -13.28
N ALA A 143 -19.90 5.27 -12.34
CA ALA A 143 -19.51 4.09 -11.57
C ALA A 143 -19.20 2.87 -12.45
N GLU A 144 -19.91 2.70 -13.57
CA GLU A 144 -19.73 1.61 -14.54
C GLU A 144 -18.37 1.63 -15.24
N ASN A 145 -17.77 2.81 -15.46
CA ASN A 145 -16.50 3.01 -16.15
C ASN A 145 -15.35 3.34 -15.17
N ALA A 146 -15.66 3.45 -13.88
CA ALA A 146 -14.75 4.00 -12.88
C ALA A 146 -13.44 3.22 -12.75
N GLU A 147 -13.51 1.90 -12.84
CA GLU A 147 -12.33 1.03 -12.76
C GLU A 147 -11.40 1.25 -13.96
N GLU A 148 -11.95 1.21 -15.20
CA GLU A 148 -11.18 1.37 -16.43
C GLU A 148 -10.53 2.75 -16.50
N GLU A 149 -11.32 3.82 -16.31
CA GLU A 149 -10.82 5.19 -16.34
C GLU A 149 -9.78 5.45 -15.25
N PHE A 150 -9.93 4.84 -14.07
CA PHE A 150 -8.93 4.98 -13.00
C PHE A 150 -7.62 4.27 -13.35
N PHE A 151 -7.66 3.06 -13.93
CA PHE A 151 -6.45 2.37 -14.35
C PHE A 151 -5.71 3.09 -15.48
N GLU A 152 -6.41 3.73 -16.40
CA GLU A 152 -5.79 4.57 -17.44
C GLU A 152 -5.04 5.75 -16.83
N GLU A 153 -5.70 6.50 -15.94
CA GLU A 153 -5.08 7.64 -15.23
C GLU A 153 -3.91 7.21 -14.33
N LEU A 154 -4.08 6.09 -13.62
CA LEU A 154 -3.05 5.52 -12.75
C LEU A 154 -1.82 5.09 -13.55
N LYS A 155 -2.03 4.41 -14.68
CA LYS A 155 -0.95 4.01 -15.57
C LYS A 155 -0.21 5.23 -16.13
N ALA A 156 -0.93 6.21 -16.65
CA ALA A 156 -0.35 7.45 -17.14
C ALA A 156 0.48 8.17 -16.06
N PHE A 157 -0.03 8.22 -14.81
CA PHE A 157 0.68 8.80 -13.68
C PHE A 157 1.97 8.03 -13.33
N LEU A 158 1.93 6.70 -13.34
CA LEU A 158 3.07 5.86 -12.98
C LEU A 158 4.14 5.84 -14.08
N ASP A 159 3.73 5.85 -15.34
CA ASP A 159 4.65 5.83 -16.50
C ASP A 159 5.30 7.19 -16.74
N ASN A 160 4.60 8.32 -16.51
CA ASN A 160 5.09 9.68 -16.76
C ASN A 160 5.95 10.28 -15.63
N GLY A 161 6.18 9.60 -14.54
CA GLY A 161 6.90 10.11 -13.38
C GLY A 161 8.39 9.79 -13.37
N ASN A 162 9.04 9.73 -14.50
CA ASN A 162 10.50 9.57 -14.67
C ASN A 162 11.19 10.88 -15.09
N GLU A 163 10.62 12.04 -14.74
CA GLU A 163 11.31 13.34 -14.85
C GLU A 163 11.63 13.93 -13.48
#